data_55d0a22c18197a2906ebf18664659250
#
_entry.id   55d0a22c18197a2906ebf18664659250
#
_cell.length_a   1.000
_cell.length_b   1.000
_cell.length_c   1.000
_cell.angle_alpha   90.00
_cell.angle_beta   90.00
_cell.angle_gamma   90.00
#
_symmetry.space_group_name_H-M   'P 1'
#
loop_
_entity.id
_entity.type
_entity.pdbx_description
1 polymer ?
#
loop_
_entity_poly.entity_id
_entity_poly.type
_entity_poly.pdbx_seq_one_letter_code
_entity_poly.pdbx_strand_id
1 'polypeptide(L)'
;MADLLTIEEAQRLILERVRPLPSERVPLDEAAGRVVAEDARAVVDLPPFPSSAMDGFAVRSHDTPGRLPVAARIAAGRPAPRELRPGEAMAIATGGVVPDGADAVIPLEYVVDHDNSVEISEPIAPAAHVRRRGGDLRAGDTVVARGVALGPAQLGALAAAGVAELACGTRPRASVVTTGTELRPPGEQLGPGEVYEANGLILAT
;
A
#
# COMPACT_ATOMS: atom_id res chain seq x y z
N MET A 1 49.61 -23.74 3.32
CA MET A 1 48.34 -23.43 4.03
C MET A 1 47.46 -22.74 3.00
N ALA A 2 46.26 -23.19 2.78
CA ALA A 2 45.33 -22.42 1.94
C ALA A 2 45.06 -21.09 2.66
N ASP A 3 45.21 -19.97 1.94
CA ASP A 3 44.89 -18.65 2.50
C ASP A 3 43.37 -18.66 2.86
N LEU A 4 43.10 -18.27 4.12
CA LEU A 4 41.72 -18.14 4.58
C LEU A 4 41.08 -16.95 3.86
N LEU A 5 39.90 -17.15 3.28
CA LEU A 5 39.11 -16.09 2.69
C LEU A 5 38.58 -15.15 3.77
N THR A 6 38.50 -13.87 3.49
CA THR A 6 37.70 -12.93 4.29
C THR A 6 36.22 -13.21 4.09
N ILE A 7 35.35 -12.69 4.97
CA ILE A 7 33.91 -12.81 4.85
C ILE A 7 33.42 -12.17 3.54
N GLU A 8 33.94 -11.00 3.20
CA GLU A 8 33.62 -10.25 1.98
C GLU A 8 34.01 -11.03 0.72
N GLU A 9 35.19 -11.66 0.72
CA GLU A 9 35.64 -12.48 -0.42
C GLU A 9 34.78 -13.73 -0.56
N ALA A 10 34.40 -14.37 0.54
CA ALA A 10 33.49 -15.52 0.51
C ALA A 10 32.12 -15.15 0.00
N GLN A 11 31.53 -14.03 0.47
CA GLN A 11 30.24 -13.51 -0.03
C GLN A 11 30.32 -13.21 -1.53
N ARG A 12 31.36 -12.52 -1.99
CA ARG A 12 31.53 -12.22 -3.41
C ARG A 12 31.56 -13.49 -4.26
N LEU A 13 32.36 -14.48 -3.86
CA LEU A 13 32.48 -15.75 -4.59
C LEU A 13 31.16 -16.54 -4.63
N ILE A 14 30.33 -16.47 -3.57
CA ILE A 14 29.01 -17.08 -3.54
C ILE A 14 28.07 -16.34 -4.50
N LEU A 15 28.00 -15.00 -4.40
CA LEU A 15 27.10 -14.18 -5.21
C LEU A 15 27.43 -14.24 -6.71
N GLU A 16 28.69 -14.39 -7.09
CA GLU A 16 29.09 -14.60 -8.49
C GLU A 16 28.53 -15.89 -9.10
N ARG A 17 28.23 -16.89 -8.26
CA ARG A 17 27.68 -18.19 -8.70
C ARG A 17 26.20 -18.31 -8.61
N VAL A 18 25.56 -17.47 -7.77
CA VAL A 18 24.09 -17.44 -7.62
C VAL A 18 23.46 -16.79 -8.86
N ARG A 19 22.41 -17.39 -9.36
CA ARG A 19 21.57 -16.82 -10.42
C ARG A 19 20.15 -16.65 -9.91
N PRO A 20 19.45 -15.58 -10.30
CA PRO A 20 18.03 -15.44 -9.99
C PRO A 20 17.27 -16.66 -10.49
N LEU A 21 16.34 -17.14 -9.65
CA LEU A 21 15.42 -18.20 -10.04
C LEU A 21 14.41 -17.66 -11.08
N PRO A 22 13.76 -18.54 -11.87
CA PRO A 22 12.67 -18.14 -12.74
C PRO A 22 11.59 -17.37 -12.00
N SER A 23 10.84 -16.55 -12.70
CA SER A 23 9.67 -15.86 -12.14
C SER A 23 8.40 -16.65 -12.39
N GLU A 24 7.41 -16.43 -11.53
CA GLU A 24 6.04 -16.94 -11.64
C GLU A 24 5.04 -15.85 -11.31
N ARG A 25 3.81 -15.96 -11.84
CA ARG A 25 2.70 -15.07 -11.46
C ARG A 25 2.14 -15.52 -10.12
N VAL A 26 1.99 -14.58 -9.21
CA VAL A 26 1.53 -14.83 -7.84
C VAL A 26 0.37 -13.90 -7.52
N PRO A 27 -0.76 -14.42 -7.04
CA PRO A 27 -1.83 -13.60 -6.49
C PRO A 27 -1.30 -12.70 -5.35
N LEU A 28 -1.83 -11.48 -5.24
CA LEU A 28 -1.31 -10.50 -4.28
C LEU A 28 -1.42 -10.98 -2.82
N ASP A 29 -2.47 -11.70 -2.47
CA ASP A 29 -2.71 -12.28 -1.15
C ASP A 29 -1.72 -13.40 -0.79
N GLU A 30 -1.07 -14.03 -1.78
CA GLU A 30 -0.04 -15.05 -1.59
C GLU A 30 1.40 -14.49 -1.73
N ALA A 31 1.53 -13.18 -2.03
CA ALA A 31 2.80 -12.57 -2.38
C ALA A 31 3.65 -12.12 -1.16
N ALA A 32 3.17 -12.28 0.08
CA ALA A 32 3.91 -11.89 1.27
C ALA A 32 5.28 -12.59 1.35
N GLY A 33 6.35 -11.78 1.58
CA GLY A 33 7.72 -12.28 1.65
C GLY A 33 8.33 -12.74 0.33
N ARG A 34 7.61 -12.59 -0.80
CA ARG A 34 8.15 -12.86 -2.14
C ARG A 34 8.98 -11.67 -2.63
N VAL A 35 9.88 -11.93 -3.56
CA VAL A 35 10.71 -10.89 -4.20
C VAL A 35 10.14 -10.60 -5.59
N VAL A 36 9.91 -9.30 -5.86
CA VAL A 36 9.36 -8.84 -7.15
C VAL A 36 10.36 -9.10 -8.28
N ALA A 37 9.92 -9.76 -9.35
CA ALA A 37 10.76 -10.14 -10.47
C ALA A 37 10.81 -9.09 -11.59
N GLU A 38 9.79 -8.24 -11.68
CA GLU A 38 9.68 -7.10 -12.62
C GLU A 38 8.93 -5.96 -11.94
N ASP A 39 9.12 -4.71 -12.39
CA ASP A 39 8.43 -3.56 -11.79
C ASP A 39 6.93 -3.78 -11.75
N ALA A 40 6.35 -3.76 -10.56
CA ALA A 40 4.91 -3.80 -10.36
C ALA A 40 4.34 -2.39 -10.51
N ARG A 41 3.40 -2.23 -11.45
CA ARG A 41 2.86 -0.91 -11.84
C ARG A 41 1.42 -0.75 -11.44
N ALA A 42 1.03 0.50 -11.15
CA ALA A 42 -0.34 0.86 -10.87
C ALA A 42 -1.27 0.57 -12.04
N VAL A 43 -2.40 -0.06 -11.75
CA VAL A 43 -3.46 -0.36 -12.74
C VAL A 43 -4.41 0.82 -12.89
N VAL A 44 -4.59 1.60 -11.80
CA VAL A 44 -5.48 2.75 -11.73
C VAL A 44 -4.75 3.97 -11.16
N ASP A 45 -5.31 5.15 -11.39
CA ASP A 45 -4.89 6.38 -10.70
C ASP A 45 -5.24 6.31 -9.21
N LEU A 46 -4.42 6.93 -8.35
CA LEU A 46 -4.70 7.11 -6.93
C LEU A 46 -4.68 8.59 -6.54
N PRO A 47 -5.80 9.12 -6.00
CA PRO A 47 -7.13 8.53 -6.01
C PRO A 47 -7.69 8.39 -7.44
N PRO A 48 -8.66 7.48 -7.70
CA PRO A 48 -9.19 7.25 -9.05
C PRO A 48 -10.14 8.35 -9.55
N PHE A 49 -10.55 9.26 -8.67
CA PHE A 49 -11.40 10.42 -8.94
C PHE A 49 -11.05 11.58 -7.98
N PRO A 50 -11.44 12.82 -8.26
CA PRO A 50 -11.31 13.90 -7.29
C PRO A 50 -12.10 13.56 -6.02
N SER A 51 -11.43 13.54 -4.85
CA SER A 51 -12.04 13.09 -3.60
C SER A 51 -11.79 14.10 -2.48
N SER A 52 -12.70 14.12 -1.51
CA SER A 52 -12.53 14.96 -0.32
C SER A 52 -11.41 14.42 0.57
N ALA A 53 -10.53 15.32 1.02
CA ALA A 53 -9.52 15.02 2.03
C ALA A 53 -10.07 15.05 3.47
N MET A 54 -11.25 15.64 3.69
CA MET A 54 -11.83 15.90 5.01
C MET A 54 -13.33 15.60 5.01
N ASP A 55 -13.91 15.37 6.17
CA ASP A 55 -15.34 15.46 6.37
C ASP A 55 -15.74 16.94 6.35
N GLY A 56 -16.77 17.28 5.58
CA GLY A 56 -17.13 18.69 5.42
C GLY A 56 -18.20 18.94 4.37
N PHE A 57 -18.06 20.05 3.66
CA PHE A 57 -19.00 20.49 2.63
C PHE A 57 -18.26 20.80 1.33
N ALA A 58 -18.65 20.13 0.24
CA ALA A 58 -18.26 20.49 -1.11
C ALA A 58 -18.99 21.76 -1.53
N VAL A 59 -18.23 22.75 -1.99
CA VAL A 59 -18.72 24.11 -2.33
C VAL A 59 -18.04 24.60 -3.61
N ARG A 60 -18.59 25.67 -4.15
CA ARG A 60 -17.87 26.53 -5.10
C ARG A 60 -17.16 27.62 -4.29
N SER A 61 -15.87 27.74 -4.43
CA SER A 61 -15.06 28.69 -3.67
C SER A 61 -15.58 30.15 -3.81
N HIS A 62 -16.11 30.49 -5.00
CA HIS A 62 -16.69 31.81 -5.28
C HIS A 62 -18.01 32.12 -4.54
N ASP A 63 -18.68 31.10 -4.00
CA ASP A 63 -19.93 31.25 -3.24
C ASP A 63 -19.65 31.45 -1.73
N THR A 64 -18.36 31.56 -1.34
CA THR A 64 -17.92 31.75 0.05
C THR A 64 -17.25 33.12 0.23
N PRO A 65 -17.38 33.76 1.42
CA PRO A 65 -18.19 33.34 2.57
C PRO A 65 -19.69 33.51 2.33
N GLY A 66 -20.51 32.85 3.15
CA GLY A 66 -21.97 32.94 3.03
C GLY A 66 -22.71 31.81 3.71
N ARG A 67 -24.04 31.87 3.66
CA ARG A 67 -24.91 30.78 4.11
C ARG A 67 -25.49 30.06 2.90
N LEU A 68 -25.16 28.77 2.77
CA LEU A 68 -25.51 27.95 1.61
C LEU A 68 -26.48 26.82 2.03
N PRO A 69 -27.59 26.59 1.30
CA PRO A 69 -28.43 25.43 1.51
C PRO A 69 -27.67 24.13 1.19
N VAL A 70 -27.89 23.11 2.02
CA VAL A 70 -27.28 21.78 1.83
C VAL A 70 -28.21 20.96 0.91
N ALA A 71 -27.78 20.80 -0.34
CA ALA A 71 -28.56 20.16 -1.40
C ALA A 71 -28.55 18.63 -1.36
N ALA A 72 -27.49 18.03 -0.83
CA ALA A 72 -27.33 16.57 -0.71
C ALA A 72 -26.26 16.22 0.32
N ARG A 73 -26.18 14.91 0.65
CA ARG A 73 -25.12 14.33 1.48
C ARG A 73 -24.44 13.21 0.69
N ILE A 74 -23.11 13.31 0.54
CA ILE A 74 -22.26 12.41 -0.24
C ILE A 74 -21.49 11.51 0.73
N ALA A 75 -21.78 10.22 0.70
CA ALA A 75 -21.02 9.23 1.44
C ALA A 75 -19.93 8.59 0.57
N ALA A 76 -18.90 8.02 1.19
CA ALA A 76 -17.92 7.22 0.47
C ALA A 76 -18.61 6.07 -0.28
N GLY A 77 -18.23 5.86 -1.54
CA GLY A 77 -18.85 4.86 -2.43
C GLY A 77 -20.22 5.25 -3.01
N ARG A 78 -20.74 6.44 -2.69
CA ARG A 78 -22.01 6.96 -3.24
C ARG A 78 -21.80 8.38 -3.77
N PRO A 79 -21.58 8.55 -5.08
CA PRO A 79 -21.40 9.87 -5.67
C PRO A 79 -22.66 10.73 -5.53
N ALA A 80 -22.50 12.03 -5.69
CA ALA A 80 -23.63 12.97 -5.68
C ALA A 80 -24.68 12.60 -6.74
N PRO A 81 -25.97 12.80 -6.44
CA PRO A 81 -27.06 12.48 -7.39
C PRO A 81 -27.09 13.44 -8.60
N ARG A 82 -26.42 14.57 -8.51
CA ARG A 82 -26.31 15.59 -9.55
C ARG A 82 -25.10 16.50 -9.30
N GLU A 83 -24.80 17.37 -10.24
CA GLU A 83 -23.81 18.43 -10.06
C GLU A 83 -24.23 19.45 -8.98
N LEU A 84 -23.25 20.08 -8.36
CA LEU A 84 -23.45 21.19 -7.43
C LEU A 84 -23.77 22.47 -8.22
N ARG A 85 -24.87 23.14 -7.86
CA ARG A 85 -25.29 24.39 -8.48
C ARG A 85 -24.68 25.60 -7.75
N PRO A 86 -24.60 26.77 -8.40
CA PRO A 86 -24.21 28.00 -7.72
C PRO A 86 -25.10 28.29 -6.50
N GLY A 87 -24.49 28.74 -5.40
CA GLY A 87 -25.19 29.07 -4.16
C GLY A 87 -25.64 27.86 -3.32
N GLU A 88 -25.18 26.65 -3.61
CA GLU A 88 -25.47 25.43 -2.86
C GLU A 88 -24.20 24.87 -2.22
N ALA A 89 -24.37 24.02 -1.20
CA ALA A 89 -23.35 23.14 -0.65
C ALA A 89 -23.83 21.70 -0.66
N MET A 90 -22.91 20.72 -0.65
CA MET A 90 -23.23 19.31 -0.43
C MET A 90 -22.34 18.79 0.70
N ALA A 91 -22.94 18.22 1.74
CA ALA A 91 -22.18 17.54 2.79
C ALA A 91 -21.42 16.36 2.18
N ILE A 92 -20.14 16.20 2.53
CA ILE A 92 -19.27 15.18 1.94
C ILE A 92 -18.41 14.54 3.01
N ALA A 93 -18.36 13.20 3.00
CA ALA A 93 -17.44 12.46 3.86
C ALA A 93 -16.05 12.38 3.23
N THR A 94 -15.03 12.20 4.07
CA THR A 94 -13.65 11.91 3.65
C THR A 94 -13.62 10.75 2.64
N GLY A 95 -12.91 10.92 1.54
CA GLY A 95 -12.86 9.95 0.44
C GLY A 95 -14.09 9.97 -0.49
N GLY A 96 -15.12 10.77 -0.19
CA GLY A 96 -16.27 10.97 -1.06
C GLY A 96 -15.87 11.64 -2.38
N VAL A 97 -16.58 11.29 -3.47
CA VAL A 97 -16.37 11.91 -4.78
C VAL A 97 -16.79 13.37 -4.74
N VAL A 98 -15.87 14.29 -5.03
CA VAL A 98 -16.21 15.71 -5.15
C VAL A 98 -17.15 15.87 -6.35
N PRO A 99 -18.35 16.45 -6.16
CA PRO A 99 -19.34 16.58 -7.24
C PRO A 99 -18.87 17.55 -8.32
N ASP A 100 -19.27 17.31 -9.55
CA ASP A 100 -19.11 18.30 -10.61
C ASP A 100 -19.73 19.63 -10.18
N GLY A 101 -19.08 20.74 -10.54
CA GLY A 101 -19.49 22.08 -10.12
C GLY A 101 -18.89 22.55 -8.80
N ALA A 102 -18.40 21.66 -7.93
CA ALA A 102 -17.62 22.03 -6.76
C ALA A 102 -16.13 22.13 -7.10
N ASP A 103 -15.44 23.09 -6.48
CA ASP A 103 -13.98 23.27 -6.64
C ASP A 103 -13.22 23.27 -5.31
N ALA A 104 -13.92 23.18 -4.17
CA ALA A 104 -13.32 23.14 -2.84
C ALA A 104 -14.16 22.33 -1.85
N VAL A 105 -13.52 21.87 -0.77
CA VAL A 105 -14.19 21.30 0.40
C VAL A 105 -13.82 22.10 1.63
N ILE A 106 -14.82 22.46 2.44
CA ILE A 106 -14.61 23.12 3.73
C ILE A 106 -14.80 22.09 4.83
N PRO A 107 -13.82 21.88 5.72
CA PRO A 107 -13.95 20.97 6.87
C PRO A 107 -15.06 21.38 7.82
N LEU A 108 -15.68 20.40 8.48
CA LEU A 108 -16.75 20.62 9.46
C LEU A 108 -16.35 21.59 10.58
N GLU A 109 -15.08 21.60 10.94
CA GLU A 109 -14.52 22.43 12.02
C GLU A 109 -14.54 23.94 11.72
N TYR A 110 -14.70 24.32 10.44
CA TYR A 110 -14.66 25.72 9.99
C TYR A 110 -16.04 26.28 9.58
N VAL A 111 -17.11 25.56 9.90
CA VAL A 111 -18.47 25.95 9.51
C VAL A 111 -19.44 25.80 10.67
N VAL A 112 -20.61 26.45 10.57
CA VAL A 112 -21.77 26.17 11.43
C VAL A 112 -22.81 25.41 10.61
N ASP A 113 -23.04 24.14 10.96
CA ASP A 113 -24.04 23.27 10.31
C ASP A 113 -25.41 23.51 10.96
N HIS A 114 -26.43 23.83 10.15
CA HIS A 114 -27.81 24.09 10.53
C HIS A 114 -28.78 23.04 9.92
N ASP A 115 -28.39 21.77 9.80
CA ASP A 115 -29.11 20.64 9.20
C ASP A 115 -29.41 20.80 7.71
N ASN A 116 -30.04 21.91 7.29
CA ASN A 116 -30.43 22.20 5.90
C ASN A 116 -29.62 23.32 5.26
N SER A 117 -28.69 23.93 5.98
CA SER A 117 -27.81 24.96 5.47
C SER A 117 -26.50 24.99 6.26
N VAL A 118 -25.44 25.40 5.62
CA VAL A 118 -24.12 25.60 6.24
C VAL A 118 -23.76 27.08 6.18
N GLU A 119 -23.27 27.60 7.29
CA GLU A 119 -22.76 28.98 7.39
C GLU A 119 -21.23 28.96 7.38
N ILE A 120 -20.65 29.69 6.44
CA ILE A 120 -19.22 29.77 6.15
C ILE A 120 -18.79 31.19 6.40
N SER A 121 -17.95 31.40 7.40
CA SER A 121 -17.54 32.76 7.83
C SER A 121 -16.36 33.31 7.03
N GLU A 122 -15.53 32.45 6.43
CA GLU A 122 -14.34 32.85 5.71
C GLU A 122 -14.31 32.29 4.28
N PRO A 123 -13.68 33.00 3.31
CA PRO A 123 -13.54 32.49 1.96
C PRO A 123 -12.60 31.27 1.94
N ILE A 124 -12.92 30.30 1.08
CA ILE A 124 -12.03 29.16 0.85
C ILE A 124 -11.32 29.30 -0.50
N ALA A 125 -10.07 28.88 -0.54
CA ALA A 125 -9.30 28.86 -1.79
C ALA A 125 -9.79 27.74 -2.73
N PRO A 126 -9.78 27.94 -4.05
CA PRO A 126 -9.99 26.86 -5.01
C PRO A 126 -9.06 25.68 -4.77
N ALA A 127 -9.54 24.47 -4.97
CA ALA A 127 -8.87 23.19 -4.75
C ALA A 127 -8.50 22.88 -3.28
N ALA A 128 -8.91 23.70 -2.30
CA ALA A 128 -8.68 23.42 -0.89
C ALA A 128 -9.37 22.09 -0.49
N HIS A 129 -8.64 21.25 0.22
CA HIS A 129 -9.07 19.94 0.71
C HIS A 129 -9.63 18.99 -0.36
N VAL A 130 -9.28 19.19 -1.63
CA VAL A 130 -9.60 18.30 -2.75
C VAL A 130 -8.34 17.53 -3.14
N ARG A 131 -8.38 16.20 -3.00
CA ARG A 131 -7.36 15.31 -3.56
C ARG A 131 -7.66 15.10 -5.05
N ARG A 132 -6.74 15.51 -5.89
CA ARG A 132 -6.90 15.38 -7.34
C ARG A 132 -6.76 13.92 -7.76
N ARG A 133 -7.49 13.51 -8.81
CA ARG A 133 -7.29 12.23 -9.47
C ARG A 133 -5.82 12.04 -9.85
N GLY A 134 -5.24 10.89 -9.50
CA GLY A 134 -3.84 10.57 -9.77
C GLY A 134 -2.84 11.47 -9.05
N GLY A 135 -3.26 12.16 -7.98
CA GLY A 135 -2.40 13.07 -7.22
C GLY A 135 -1.31 12.36 -6.42
N ASP A 136 -1.56 11.13 -6.01
CA ASP A 136 -0.59 10.30 -5.28
C ASP A 136 0.20 9.40 -6.26
N LEU A 137 -0.51 8.78 -7.23
CA LEU A 137 0.04 7.81 -8.16
C LEU A 137 -0.81 7.77 -9.43
N ARG A 138 -0.18 7.69 -10.60
CA ARG A 138 -0.88 7.53 -11.88
C ARG A 138 -0.85 6.10 -12.35
N ALA A 139 -1.85 5.69 -13.10
CA ALA A 139 -1.83 4.42 -13.81
C ALA A 139 -0.56 4.28 -14.66
N GLY A 140 0.13 3.15 -14.54
CA GLY A 140 1.41 2.89 -15.18
C GLY A 140 2.65 3.27 -14.37
N ASP A 141 2.53 4.06 -13.31
CA ASP A 141 3.66 4.38 -12.43
C ASP A 141 4.13 3.13 -11.68
N THR A 142 5.42 3.04 -11.40
CA THR A 142 5.99 1.94 -10.62
C THR A 142 5.61 2.10 -9.15
N VAL A 143 4.87 1.13 -8.63
CA VAL A 143 4.50 1.03 -7.20
C VAL A 143 5.59 0.36 -6.40
N VAL A 144 6.10 -0.78 -6.91
CA VAL A 144 7.19 -1.54 -6.30
C VAL A 144 8.16 -1.94 -7.38
N ALA A 145 9.44 -1.61 -7.20
CA ALA A 145 10.49 -1.93 -8.15
C ALA A 145 10.89 -3.41 -8.07
N ARG A 146 11.42 -3.94 -9.18
CA ARG A 146 12.06 -5.24 -9.24
C ARG A 146 13.11 -5.40 -8.12
N GLY A 147 13.17 -6.60 -7.53
CA GLY A 147 14.15 -6.97 -6.51
C GLY A 147 13.73 -6.62 -5.08
N VAL A 148 12.60 -5.94 -4.89
CA VAL A 148 12.08 -5.59 -3.56
C VAL A 148 11.35 -6.80 -2.97
N ALA A 149 11.62 -7.10 -1.70
CA ALA A 149 10.85 -8.07 -0.92
C ALA A 149 9.53 -7.43 -0.45
N LEU A 150 8.43 -8.18 -0.63
CA LEU A 150 7.08 -7.70 -0.35
C LEU A 150 6.73 -7.84 1.14
N GLY A 151 6.72 -6.73 1.85
CA GLY A 151 6.17 -6.60 3.20
C GLY A 151 4.74 -6.01 3.18
N PRO A 152 4.13 -5.81 4.37
CA PRO A 152 2.76 -5.29 4.48
C PRO A 152 2.53 -3.96 3.77
N ALA A 153 3.49 -3.03 3.85
CA ALA A 153 3.38 -1.71 3.22
C ALA A 153 3.34 -1.81 1.70
N GLN A 154 4.20 -2.65 1.09
CA GLN A 154 4.24 -2.88 -0.35
C GLN A 154 2.95 -3.56 -0.83
N LEU A 155 2.46 -4.56 -0.10
CA LEU A 155 1.20 -5.25 -0.42
C LEU A 155 0.01 -4.30 -0.36
N GLY A 156 -0.06 -3.44 0.67
CA GLY A 156 -1.10 -2.43 0.79
C GLY A 156 -1.08 -1.41 -0.35
N ALA A 157 0.11 -0.93 -0.73
CA ALA A 157 0.27 -0.01 -1.85
C ALA A 157 -0.15 -0.64 -3.19
N LEU A 158 0.26 -1.90 -3.44
CA LEU A 158 -0.13 -2.65 -4.64
C LEU A 158 -1.64 -2.90 -4.70
N ALA A 159 -2.26 -3.28 -3.57
CA ALA A 159 -3.71 -3.47 -3.48
C ALA A 159 -4.46 -2.17 -3.79
N ALA A 160 -4.05 -1.04 -3.19
CA ALA A 160 -4.64 0.27 -3.44
C ALA A 160 -4.47 0.70 -4.91
N ALA A 161 -3.36 0.33 -5.55
CA ALA A 161 -3.08 0.59 -6.96
C ALA A 161 -3.79 -0.37 -7.93
N GLY A 162 -4.64 -1.30 -7.44
CA GLY A 162 -5.44 -2.22 -8.23
C GLY A 162 -4.70 -3.45 -8.75
N VAL A 163 -3.51 -3.77 -8.22
CA VAL A 163 -2.71 -4.92 -8.64
C VAL A 163 -3.26 -6.18 -7.96
N ALA A 164 -3.82 -7.10 -8.76
CA ALA A 164 -4.37 -8.37 -8.26
C ALA A 164 -3.34 -9.50 -8.25
N GLU A 165 -2.37 -9.47 -9.16
CA GLU A 165 -1.30 -10.44 -9.27
C GLU A 165 -0.03 -9.78 -9.82
N LEU A 166 1.14 -10.35 -9.52
CA LEU A 166 2.40 -9.80 -9.99
C LEU A 166 3.44 -10.92 -10.21
N ALA A 167 4.50 -10.59 -10.97
CA ALA A 167 5.61 -11.50 -11.18
C ALA A 167 6.54 -11.48 -9.96
N CYS A 168 6.75 -12.64 -9.36
CA CYS A 168 7.69 -12.85 -8.26
C CYS A 168 8.71 -13.92 -8.62
N GLY A 169 9.92 -13.84 -8.07
CA GLY A 169 10.88 -14.93 -8.13
C GLY A 169 10.31 -16.19 -7.45
N THR A 170 10.51 -17.37 -8.01
CA THR A 170 10.12 -18.63 -7.38
C THR A 170 10.85 -18.80 -6.05
N ARG A 171 10.21 -19.44 -5.07
CA ARG A 171 10.86 -19.73 -3.78
C ARG A 171 11.96 -20.76 -3.96
N PRO A 172 13.18 -20.51 -3.47
CA PRO A 172 14.24 -21.49 -3.50
C PRO A 172 13.85 -22.71 -2.65
N ARG A 173 14.26 -23.89 -3.10
CA ARG A 173 14.18 -25.11 -2.29
C ARG A 173 15.55 -25.32 -1.67
N ALA A 174 15.62 -25.31 -0.35
CA ALA A 174 16.82 -25.58 0.41
C ALA A 174 16.72 -26.91 1.14
N SER A 175 17.83 -27.61 1.27
CA SER A 175 17.93 -28.81 2.12
C SER A 175 19.03 -28.55 3.15
N VAL A 176 18.70 -28.76 4.41
CA VAL A 176 19.68 -28.70 5.51
C VAL A 176 20.10 -30.12 5.82
N VAL A 177 21.40 -30.38 5.82
CA VAL A 177 21.98 -31.66 6.15
C VAL A 177 22.95 -31.46 7.31
N THR A 178 22.67 -32.13 8.42
CA THR A 178 23.58 -32.21 9.57
C THR A 178 24.27 -33.57 9.58
N THR A 179 25.53 -33.63 9.95
CA THR A 179 26.34 -34.83 9.99
C THR A 179 27.10 -34.93 11.30
N GLY A 180 27.11 -36.09 11.88
CA GLY A 180 27.82 -36.40 13.14
C GLY A 180 27.35 -37.72 13.69
N THR A 181 28.27 -38.63 14.01
CA THR A 181 27.95 -39.92 14.59
C THR A 181 27.45 -39.80 16.02
N GLU A 182 27.75 -38.70 16.66
CA GLU A 182 27.31 -38.29 18.01
C GLU A 182 25.90 -37.73 18.06
N LEU A 183 25.32 -37.33 16.90
CA LEU A 183 24.04 -36.63 16.87
C LEU A 183 22.85 -37.59 17.02
N ARG A 184 21.91 -37.19 17.90
CA ARG A 184 20.64 -37.89 18.12
C ARG A 184 19.47 -36.92 18.00
N PRO A 185 18.33 -37.38 17.51
CA PRO A 185 17.09 -36.62 17.53
C PRO A 185 16.71 -36.20 18.96
N PRO A 186 16.15 -34.98 19.19
CA PRO A 186 15.60 -34.62 20.47
C PRO A 186 14.53 -35.62 20.96
N GLY A 187 14.65 -36.03 22.24
CA GLY A 187 13.73 -37.02 22.85
C GLY A 187 14.21 -38.45 22.86
N GLU A 188 15.27 -38.80 22.12
CA GLU A 188 15.93 -40.10 22.23
C GLU A 188 16.85 -40.15 23.46
N GLN A 189 17.08 -41.34 24.00
CA GLN A 189 18.02 -41.52 25.11
C GLN A 189 19.46 -41.38 24.60
N LEU A 190 20.27 -40.50 25.22
CA LEU A 190 21.66 -40.32 24.86
C LEU A 190 22.54 -41.41 25.47
N GLY A 191 23.40 -41.99 24.63
CA GLY A 191 24.55 -42.79 25.04
C GLY A 191 25.79 -41.97 25.42
N PRO A 192 26.85 -42.62 25.87
CA PRO A 192 28.11 -41.92 26.16
C PRO A 192 28.68 -41.24 24.92
N GLY A 193 28.90 -39.92 25.00
CA GLY A 193 29.45 -39.13 23.91
C GLY A 193 28.45 -38.67 22.86
N GLU A 194 27.17 -38.93 23.06
CA GLU A 194 26.12 -38.47 22.15
C GLU A 194 25.53 -37.10 22.62
N VAL A 195 25.04 -36.32 21.67
CA VAL A 195 24.40 -35.01 21.89
C VAL A 195 23.17 -34.85 21.02
N TYR A 196 22.22 -34.03 21.43
CA TYR A 196 21.05 -33.76 20.59
C TYR A 196 21.40 -32.87 19.40
N GLU A 197 20.84 -33.21 18.24
CA GLU A 197 20.91 -32.43 17.03
C GLU A 197 20.00 -31.19 17.17
N ALA A 198 20.58 -29.99 17.09
CA ALA A 198 19.87 -28.72 17.18
C ALA A 198 20.09 -27.83 15.93
N ASN A 199 21.24 -28.03 15.24
CA ASN A 199 21.61 -27.15 14.13
C ASN A 199 20.70 -27.27 12.92
N GLY A 200 20.22 -28.48 12.64
CA GLY A 200 19.27 -28.72 11.54
C GLY A 200 17.98 -27.94 11.73
N LEU A 201 17.47 -27.93 12.97
CA LEU A 201 16.26 -27.15 13.30
C LEU A 201 16.51 -25.65 13.19
N ILE A 202 17.63 -25.15 13.74
CA ILE A 202 18.00 -23.72 13.68
C ILE A 202 18.15 -23.24 12.25
N LEU A 203 18.76 -24.04 11.38
CA LEU A 203 19.00 -23.64 9.98
C LEU A 203 17.80 -23.82 9.06
N ALA A 204 16.80 -24.64 9.47
CA ALA A 204 15.60 -24.90 8.69
C ALA A 204 14.43 -23.93 8.98
N THR A 205 14.53 -23.13 10.07
CA THR A 205 13.55 -22.10 10.47
C THR A 205 13.98 -20.70 10.05
#